data_1572cc96b7021320c5c2a37f557d5a4e
#
_entry.id   1572cc96b7021320c5c2a37f557d5a4e
#
_cell.length_a   1.000
_cell.length_b   1.000
_cell.length_c   1.000
_cell.angle_alpha   90.00
_cell.angle_beta   90.00
_cell.angle_gamma   90.00
#
_symmetry.space_group_name_H-M   'P 1'
#
loop_
_entity.id
_entity.type
_entity.pdbx_description
1 polymer ?
#
loop_
_entity_poly.entity_id
_entity_poly.type
_entity_poly.pdbx_seq_one_letter_code
_entity_poly.pdbx_strand_id
1 'polypeptide(L)'
;MAKKRKSSASDHHCVYVVYLRDPRGDGKAGYYVGMTGLTPEQRFQNHKQGNKAARIVTRCGERLVPRLYAHLNPMPFKKAVEMEAILAESLRKRGYVVFGGH
;
A
#
# COMPACT_ATOMS: atom_id res chain seq x y z
N MET A 1 -7.15 -29.41 -10.72
CA MET A 1 -7.74 -28.43 -9.94
C MET A 1 -7.04 -28.10 -8.68
N ALA A 2 -6.49 -29.03 -8.03
CA ALA A 2 -5.77 -28.73 -6.82
C ALA A 2 -4.69 -27.71 -7.00
N LYS A 3 -4.08 -27.67 -8.13
CA LYS A 3 -3.03 -26.71 -8.34
C LYS A 3 -3.53 -25.30 -8.31
N LYS A 4 -4.76 -25.08 -8.63
CA LYS A 4 -5.26 -23.75 -8.54
C LYS A 4 -5.27 -23.26 -7.14
N ARG A 5 -5.57 -24.12 -6.23
CA ARG A 5 -5.59 -23.74 -4.86
C ARG A 5 -4.24 -23.38 -4.35
N LYS A 6 -3.22 -24.06 -4.83
CA LYS A 6 -1.88 -23.75 -4.44
C LYS A 6 -1.49 -22.38 -4.87
N SER A 7 -1.83 -22.01 -6.07
CA SER A 7 -1.57 -20.67 -6.55
C SER A 7 -2.23 -19.65 -5.68
N SER A 8 -3.48 -19.88 -5.35
CA SER A 8 -4.22 -18.97 -4.52
C SER A 8 -3.57 -18.79 -3.17
N ALA A 9 -3.10 -19.90 -2.61
CA ALA A 9 -2.49 -19.83 -1.29
C ALA A 9 -1.25 -18.97 -1.28
N SER A 10 -0.48 -18.95 -2.37
CA SER A 10 0.71 -18.12 -2.41
C SER A 10 0.43 -16.72 -2.89
N ASP A 11 -0.75 -16.47 -3.42
CA ASP A 11 -1.13 -15.16 -3.94
C ASP A 11 -2.02 -14.44 -2.95
N HIS A 12 -1.49 -14.16 -1.78
CA HIS A 12 -2.31 -13.48 -0.79
C HIS A 12 -1.71 -12.14 -0.35
N HIS A 13 -0.63 -11.72 -0.98
CA HIS A 13 -0.04 -10.43 -0.65
C HIS A 13 -0.70 -9.34 -1.47
N CYS A 14 -0.76 -8.16 -0.89
CA CYS A 14 -1.40 -7.01 -1.53
C CYS A 14 -0.51 -5.79 -1.43
N VAL A 15 -0.57 -4.97 -2.47
CA VAL A 15 -0.02 -3.62 -2.37
C VAL A 15 -1.18 -2.69 -2.06
N TYR A 16 -0.89 -1.54 -1.48
CA TYR A 16 -1.93 -0.59 -1.13
C TYR A 16 -1.37 0.82 -1.12
N VAL A 17 -2.26 1.77 -1.22
CA VAL A 17 -1.91 3.19 -1.21
C VAL A 17 -2.84 3.89 -0.23
N VAL A 18 -2.26 4.71 0.64
CA VAL A 18 -3.01 5.49 1.61
C VAL A 18 -2.88 6.97 1.24
N TYR A 19 -4.01 7.67 1.25
CA TYR A 19 -4.00 9.11 1.06
C TYR A 19 -3.57 9.77 2.35
N LEU A 20 -2.57 10.65 2.27
CA LEU A 20 -2.01 11.33 3.43
C LEU A 20 -2.40 12.79 3.39
N ARG A 21 -2.88 13.29 4.51
CA ARG A 21 -3.25 14.70 4.61
C ARG A 21 -2.05 15.48 5.12
N ASP A 22 -1.58 16.39 4.28
CA ASP A 22 -0.56 17.36 4.67
C ASP A 22 0.64 16.71 5.38
N PRO A 23 1.23 15.67 4.77
CA PRO A 23 2.29 14.93 5.47
C PRO A 23 3.55 15.74 5.77
N ARG A 24 3.78 16.80 5.02
CA ARG A 24 4.97 17.64 5.23
C ARG A 24 4.67 18.97 5.90
N GLY A 25 3.40 19.23 6.19
CA GLY A 25 3.02 20.50 6.80
C GLY A 25 3.03 21.67 5.83
N ASP A 26 3.02 21.40 4.53
CA ASP A 26 3.04 22.46 3.51
C ASP A 26 1.69 22.59 2.78
N GLY A 27 0.66 21.94 3.29
CA GLY A 27 -0.67 22.03 2.71
C GLY A 27 -0.91 21.10 1.55
N LYS A 28 0.08 20.32 1.14
CA LYS A 28 -0.07 19.40 0.03
C LYS A 28 -0.32 17.98 0.51
N ALA A 29 -1.17 17.27 -0.23
CA ALA A 29 -1.45 15.87 0.07
C ALA A 29 -0.32 15.00 -0.41
N GLY A 30 -0.28 13.76 0.06
CA GLY A 30 0.69 12.79 -0.38
C GLY A 30 0.11 11.40 -0.36
N TYR A 31 0.92 10.42 -0.69
CA TYR A 31 0.54 9.02 -0.68
C TYR A 31 1.58 8.20 0.06
N TYR A 32 1.12 7.16 0.71
CA TYR A 32 2.00 6.15 1.27
C TYR A 32 1.74 4.86 0.50
N VAL A 33 2.80 4.24 -0.01
CA VAL A 33 2.68 2.98 -0.74
C VAL A 33 3.31 1.88 0.10
N GLY A 34 2.58 0.79 0.28
CA GLY A 34 3.07 -0.32 1.07
C GLY A 34 2.60 -1.65 0.51
N MET A 35 3.04 -2.73 1.17
CA MET A 35 2.55 -4.06 0.85
C MET A 35 2.29 -4.80 2.15
N THR A 36 1.47 -5.83 2.08
CA THR A 36 1.06 -6.55 3.28
C THR A 36 0.64 -7.97 2.93
N GLY A 37 0.77 -8.88 3.88
CA GLY A 37 0.20 -10.21 3.77
C GLY A 37 -1.24 -10.27 4.24
N LEU A 38 -1.76 -9.14 4.69
CA LEU A 38 -3.16 -8.99 5.10
C LEU A 38 -3.93 -8.33 3.97
N THR A 39 -5.20 -8.05 4.20
CA THR A 39 -5.92 -7.20 3.25
C THR A 39 -5.48 -5.76 3.49
N PRO A 40 -5.59 -4.90 2.46
CA PRO A 40 -5.27 -3.49 2.64
C PRO A 40 -6.07 -2.86 3.79
N GLU A 41 -7.34 -3.23 3.93
CA GLU A 41 -8.20 -2.70 4.97
C GLU A 41 -7.70 -3.07 6.36
N GLN A 42 -7.32 -4.32 6.55
CA GLN A 42 -6.79 -4.75 7.83
C GLN A 42 -5.47 -4.06 8.16
N ARG A 43 -4.60 -3.93 7.15
CA ARG A 43 -3.31 -3.28 7.36
C ARG A 43 -3.50 -1.81 7.69
N PHE A 44 -4.45 -1.15 7.01
CA PHE A 44 -4.73 0.25 7.28
C PHE A 44 -5.22 0.44 8.71
N GLN A 45 -6.10 -0.46 9.17
CA GLN A 45 -6.57 -0.40 10.55
C GLN A 45 -5.40 -0.54 11.53
N ASN A 46 -4.50 -1.46 11.25
CA ASN A 46 -3.31 -1.63 12.09
C ASN A 46 -2.46 -0.37 12.12
N HIS A 47 -2.30 0.30 10.98
CA HIS A 47 -1.58 1.57 10.93
C HIS A 47 -2.26 2.61 11.80
N LYS A 48 -3.58 2.72 11.71
CA LYS A 48 -4.30 3.74 12.46
C LYS A 48 -4.26 3.47 13.95
N GLN A 49 -4.15 2.21 14.33
CA GLN A 49 -4.05 1.82 15.74
C GLN A 49 -2.62 1.86 16.24
N GLY A 50 -1.65 2.13 15.37
CA GLY A 50 -0.26 2.20 15.76
C GLY A 50 0.45 0.87 15.85
N ASN A 51 -0.17 -0.22 15.40
CA ASN A 51 0.42 -1.55 15.47
C ASN A 51 1.41 -1.74 14.34
N LYS A 52 2.71 -1.78 14.68
CA LYS A 52 3.78 -1.93 13.70
C LYS A 52 3.56 -1.01 12.52
N ALA A 53 3.15 0.20 12.80
CA ALA A 53 2.71 1.12 11.78
C ALA A 53 3.83 2.00 11.28
N ALA A 54 3.67 2.48 10.05
CA ALA A 54 4.47 3.59 9.56
C ALA A 54 3.91 4.83 10.25
N ARG A 55 4.77 5.59 10.90
CA ARG A 55 4.32 6.75 11.66
C ARG A 55 3.57 7.77 10.81
N ILE A 56 4.02 7.93 9.57
CA ILE A 56 3.38 8.89 8.68
C ILE A 56 1.91 8.52 8.44
N VAL A 57 1.62 7.23 8.36
CA VAL A 57 0.25 6.79 8.14
C VAL A 57 -0.59 6.95 9.41
N THR A 58 0.00 6.65 10.57
CA THR A 58 -0.71 6.84 11.82
C THR A 58 -1.10 8.30 12.00
N ARG A 59 -0.18 9.20 11.67
CA ARG A 59 -0.39 10.63 11.87
C ARG A 59 -1.22 11.29 10.78
N CYS A 60 -0.99 10.95 9.53
CA CYS A 60 -1.58 11.66 8.41
C CYS A 60 -2.50 10.84 7.51
N GLY A 61 -2.57 9.53 7.71
CA GLY A 61 -3.37 8.68 6.84
C GLY A 61 -4.85 8.92 7.01
N GLU A 62 -5.54 9.18 5.90
CA GLU A 62 -6.98 9.42 5.92
C GLU A 62 -7.78 8.26 5.40
N ARG A 63 -7.36 7.69 4.29
CA ARG A 63 -8.11 6.62 3.66
C ARG A 63 -7.25 5.88 2.66
N LEU A 64 -7.68 4.67 2.35
CA LEU A 64 -7.09 3.91 1.25
C LEU A 64 -7.57 4.50 -0.07
N VAL A 65 -6.80 4.25 -1.13
CA VAL A 65 -7.13 4.72 -2.47
C VAL A 65 -7.19 3.51 -3.42
N PRO A 66 -8.23 2.68 -3.32
CA PRO A 66 -8.29 1.40 -4.05
C PRO A 66 -8.17 1.53 -5.57
N ARG A 67 -8.60 2.62 -6.16
CA ARG A 67 -8.51 2.77 -7.60
C ARG A 67 -7.08 2.70 -8.12
N LEU A 68 -6.11 2.90 -7.24
CA LEU A 68 -4.71 2.86 -7.65
C LEU A 68 -4.10 1.46 -7.56
N TYR A 69 -4.73 0.54 -6.86
CA TYR A 69 -4.08 -0.76 -6.63
C TYR A 69 -4.99 -1.98 -6.63
N ALA A 70 -6.29 -1.80 -6.48
CA ALA A 70 -7.17 -2.96 -6.28
C ALA A 70 -7.06 -3.98 -7.41
N HIS A 71 -6.92 -3.51 -8.64
CA HIS A 71 -6.83 -4.39 -9.80
C HIS A 71 -5.53 -5.20 -9.84
N LEU A 72 -4.56 -4.88 -9.01
CA LEU A 72 -3.29 -5.58 -8.98
C LEU A 72 -3.30 -6.74 -8.00
N ASN A 73 -4.18 -6.69 -7.00
CA ASN A 73 -4.18 -7.62 -5.87
C ASN A 73 -5.10 -8.81 -6.10
N PRO A 74 -4.85 -9.94 -5.48
CA PRO A 74 -3.65 -10.26 -4.70
C PRO A 74 -2.54 -10.81 -5.59
N MET A 75 -1.38 -11.02 -5.00
CA MET A 75 -0.23 -11.47 -5.77
C MET A 75 0.76 -12.19 -4.86
N PRO A 76 1.74 -12.92 -5.44
CA PRO A 76 2.77 -13.56 -4.64
C PRO A 76 3.66 -12.51 -3.97
N PHE A 77 4.31 -12.90 -2.89
CA PHE A 77 5.18 -11.99 -2.13
C PHE A 77 6.20 -11.27 -3.02
N LYS A 78 6.93 -12.03 -3.83
CA LYS A 78 7.96 -11.43 -4.68
C LYS A 78 7.40 -10.38 -5.62
N LYS A 79 6.24 -10.66 -6.16
CA LYS A 79 5.59 -9.73 -7.07
C LYS A 79 5.15 -8.48 -6.31
N ALA A 80 4.68 -8.65 -5.09
CA ALA A 80 4.25 -7.52 -4.27
C ALA A 80 5.42 -6.59 -3.96
N VAL A 81 6.59 -7.17 -3.70
CA VAL A 81 7.79 -6.38 -3.45
C VAL A 81 8.11 -5.51 -4.66
N GLU A 82 8.08 -6.12 -5.85
CA GLU A 82 8.35 -5.39 -7.08
C GLU A 82 7.30 -4.33 -7.35
N MET A 83 6.05 -4.71 -7.17
CA MET A 83 4.95 -3.82 -7.51
C MET A 83 4.87 -2.63 -6.57
N GLU A 84 5.24 -2.82 -5.32
CA GLU A 84 5.29 -1.73 -4.36
C GLU A 84 6.23 -0.63 -4.86
N ALA A 85 7.42 -1.03 -5.29
CA ALA A 85 8.42 -0.08 -5.78
C ALA A 85 7.96 0.58 -7.08
N ILE A 86 7.40 -0.21 -7.99
CA ILE A 86 6.94 0.31 -9.27
C ILE A 86 5.82 1.32 -9.07
N LEU A 87 4.87 0.99 -8.22
CA LEU A 87 3.73 1.86 -7.97
C LEU A 87 4.19 3.19 -7.34
N ALA A 88 5.09 3.11 -6.37
CA ALA A 88 5.60 4.31 -5.73
C ALA A 88 6.34 5.20 -6.74
N GLU A 89 7.16 4.58 -7.59
CA GLU A 89 7.93 5.32 -8.57
C GLU A 89 6.99 5.97 -9.60
N SER A 90 5.97 5.24 -10.00
CA SER A 90 4.99 5.77 -10.95
C SER A 90 4.31 7.01 -10.40
N LEU A 91 3.92 6.97 -9.12
CA LEU A 91 3.27 8.12 -8.50
C LEU A 91 4.23 9.30 -8.35
N ARG A 92 5.49 9.02 -8.04
CA ARG A 92 6.49 10.08 -7.94
C ARG A 92 6.70 10.77 -9.28
N LYS A 93 6.74 9.99 -10.36
CA LYS A 93 6.91 10.55 -11.67
C LYS A 93 5.75 11.44 -12.09
N ARG A 94 4.60 11.21 -11.52
CA ARG A 94 3.43 12.03 -11.78
C ARG A 94 3.38 13.26 -10.91
N GLY A 95 4.40 13.48 -10.10
CA GLY A 95 4.53 14.69 -9.32
C GLY A 95 3.97 14.63 -7.90
N TYR A 96 3.53 13.45 -7.47
CA TYR A 96 2.98 13.32 -6.12
C TYR A 96 4.08 13.16 -5.09
N VAL A 97 3.78 13.59 -3.86
CA VAL A 97 4.63 13.34 -2.71
C VAL A 97 4.35 11.90 -2.27
N VAL A 98 5.37 11.05 -2.26
CA VAL A 98 5.19 9.63 -1.96
C VAL A 98 6.14 9.18 -0.87
N PHE A 99 5.57 8.46 0.10
CA PHE A 99 6.31 7.82 1.19
C PHE A 99 6.18 6.31 1.02
N GLY A 100 7.13 5.57 1.59
CA GLY A 100 7.11 4.12 1.45
C GLY A 100 7.61 3.67 0.10
N GLY A 101 7.18 2.49 -0.32
CA GLY A 101 7.53 2.00 -1.65
C GLY A 101 8.94 1.47 -1.76
N HIS A 102 9.41 0.78 -0.75
CA HIS A 102 10.79 0.27 -0.71
C HIS A 102 11.05 -0.84 -1.69
#